data_f687643c3cbf39a6ef7e22c8b489aec3
#
_entry.id   f687643c3cbf39a6ef7e22c8b489aec3
#
_cell.length_a   1.000
_cell.length_b   1.000
_cell.length_c   1.000
_cell.angle_alpha   90.00
_cell.angle_beta   90.00
_cell.angle_gamma   90.00
#
_symmetry.space_group_name_H-M   'P 1'
#
loop_
_entity.id
_entity.type
_entity.pdbx_description
1 polymer ?
#
loop_
_entity_poly.entity_id
_entity_poly.type
_entity_poly.pdbx_seq_one_letter_code
_entity_poly.pdbx_strand_id
1 'polypeptide(L)'
;MLKVGIVGLGGRMGHALWDCCLGLDGAKVVCGIDKSTDTLPSGCNVEVVDEPSKLSAAPDMFIDFSRPECSLNILEYAKQHNCKVILGTTGFDYVQRDKIKEYSKNIPIVFAANFSVGVNVLLNLVKKTAQIMADADIEIVEAHHRYKVDS
;
A
#
# COMPACT_ATOMS: atom_id res chain seq x y z
N MET A 1 -19.87 1.21 -8.20
CA MET A 1 -19.20 1.29 -6.89
C MET A 1 -17.92 0.49 -7.00
N LEU A 2 -16.77 1.11 -6.73
CA LEU A 2 -15.45 0.48 -6.82
C LEU A 2 -15.30 -0.59 -5.73
N LYS A 3 -14.91 -1.81 -6.12
CA LYS A 3 -14.68 -2.92 -5.20
C LYS A 3 -13.22 -2.90 -4.76
N VAL A 4 -12.98 -2.74 -3.46
CA VAL A 4 -11.63 -2.61 -2.89
C VAL A 4 -11.29 -3.87 -2.08
N GLY A 5 -10.12 -4.44 -2.32
CA GLY A 5 -9.47 -5.42 -1.44
C GLY A 5 -8.40 -4.74 -0.59
N ILE A 6 -8.38 -5.01 0.72
CA ILE A 6 -7.35 -4.48 1.62
C ILE A 6 -6.37 -5.60 1.97
N VAL A 7 -5.08 -5.36 1.73
CA VAL A 7 -3.99 -6.29 2.06
C VAL A 7 -3.33 -5.86 3.36
N GLY A 8 -3.23 -6.80 4.30
CA GLY A 8 -2.85 -6.50 5.68
C GLY A 8 -4.02 -5.90 6.48
N LEU A 9 -5.23 -6.45 6.28
CA LEU A 9 -6.47 -5.92 6.86
C LEU A 9 -6.45 -5.88 8.40
N GLY A 10 -5.84 -6.87 9.06
CA GLY A 10 -5.68 -6.93 10.52
C GLY A 10 -4.59 -6.00 11.09
N GLY A 11 -3.81 -5.34 10.22
CA GLY A 11 -2.78 -4.39 10.63
C GLY A 11 -3.33 -2.99 10.93
N ARG A 12 -2.49 -2.12 11.53
CA ARG A 12 -2.86 -0.72 11.86
C ARG A 12 -3.36 0.06 10.62
N MET A 13 -2.67 -0.07 9.49
CA MET A 13 -3.11 0.59 8.25
C MET A 13 -4.36 -0.05 7.67
N GLY A 14 -4.52 -1.38 7.79
CA GLY A 14 -5.72 -2.09 7.38
C GLY A 14 -6.97 -1.58 8.09
N HIS A 15 -6.90 -1.39 9.40
CA HIS A 15 -7.99 -0.78 10.19
C HIS A 15 -8.32 0.64 9.73
N ALA A 16 -7.30 1.49 9.57
CA ALA A 16 -7.51 2.87 9.13
C ALA A 16 -8.14 2.93 7.72
N LEU A 17 -7.72 2.05 6.82
CA LEU A 17 -8.30 1.93 5.48
C LEU A 17 -9.74 1.43 5.51
N TRP A 18 -10.03 0.45 6.37
CA TRP A 18 -11.39 -0.05 6.59
C TRP A 18 -12.31 1.08 7.02
N ASP A 19 -11.93 1.80 8.08
CA ASP A 19 -12.73 2.92 8.62
C ASP A 19 -12.92 4.03 7.58
N CYS A 20 -11.89 4.38 6.83
CA CYS A 20 -11.99 5.35 5.74
C CYS A 20 -12.97 4.90 4.65
N CYS A 21 -12.92 3.63 4.25
CA CYS A 21 -13.79 3.12 3.19
C CYS A 21 -15.26 3.03 3.60
N LEU A 22 -15.56 2.86 4.90
CA LEU A 22 -16.95 2.87 5.41
C LEU A 22 -17.65 4.22 5.20
N GLY A 23 -16.89 5.32 5.22
CA GLY A 23 -17.41 6.69 5.01
C GLY A 23 -17.28 7.21 3.57
N LEU A 24 -16.81 6.40 2.63
CA LEU A 24 -16.50 6.85 1.28
C LEU A 24 -17.60 6.47 0.27
N ASP A 25 -18.24 7.47 -0.30
CA ASP A 25 -19.18 7.28 -1.41
C ASP A 25 -18.45 6.78 -2.68
N GLY A 26 -19.01 5.77 -3.31
CA GLY A 26 -18.51 5.25 -4.59
C GLY A 26 -17.50 4.11 -4.49
N ALA A 27 -17.03 3.74 -3.29
CA ALA A 27 -16.17 2.58 -3.05
C ALA A 27 -16.70 1.72 -1.89
N LYS A 28 -16.37 0.42 -1.92
CA LYS A 28 -16.61 -0.47 -0.78
C LYS A 28 -15.52 -1.52 -0.67
N VAL A 29 -15.17 -1.88 0.56
CA VAL A 29 -14.34 -3.06 0.82
C VAL A 29 -15.16 -4.32 0.54
N VAL A 30 -14.62 -5.24 -0.24
CA VAL A 30 -15.27 -6.51 -0.61
C VAL A 30 -14.47 -7.72 -0.13
N CYS A 31 -13.16 -7.57 0.12
CA CYS A 31 -12.32 -8.64 0.63
C CYS A 31 -11.11 -8.08 1.38
N GLY A 32 -10.51 -8.92 2.21
CA GLY A 32 -9.25 -8.70 2.90
C GLY A 32 -8.25 -9.82 2.64
N ILE A 33 -6.97 -9.48 2.65
CA ILE A 33 -5.88 -10.46 2.67
C ILE A 33 -5.14 -10.29 3.99
N ASP A 34 -5.16 -11.32 4.82
CA ASP A 34 -4.39 -11.36 6.08
C ASP A 34 -4.13 -12.80 6.51
N LYS A 35 -3.02 -13.03 7.20
CA LYS A 35 -2.65 -14.36 7.74
C LYS A 35 -3.44 -14.74 8.99
N SER A 36 -3.96 -13.75 9.72
CA SER A 36 -4.74 -13.94 10.94
C SER A 36 -6.07 -13.20 10.85
N THR A 37 -7.11 -13.84 11.33
CA THR A 37 -8.44 -13.25 11.47
C THR A 37 -8.70 -12.70 12.89
N ASP A 38 -7.75 -12.87 13.82
CA ASP A 38 -7.93 -12.52 15.23
C ASP A 38 -7.91 -11.00 15.48
N THR A 39 -7.33 -10.26 14.55
CA THR A 39 -7.11 -8.80 14.67
C THR A 39 -7.87 -8.00 13.61
N LEU A 40 -8.98 -8.52 13.08
CA LEU A 40 -9.75 -7.82 12.06
C LEU A 40 -10.47 -6.59 12.62
N PRO A 41 -10.75 -5.55 11.78
CA PRO A 41 -11.51 -4.39 12.20
C PRO A 41 -12.90 -4.76 12.73
N SER A 42 -13.39 -3.96 13.68
CA SER A 42 -14.74 -4.14 14.23
C SER A 42 -15.79 -4.03 13.12
N GLY A 43 -16.74 -4.95 13.10
CA GLY A 43 -17.78 -5.00 12.06
C GLY A 43 -17.31 -5.51 10.70
N CYS A 44 -16.10 -6.06 10.60
CA CYS A 44 -15.63 -6.68 9.37
C CYS A 44 -16.54 -7.89 9.02
N ASN A 45 -17.19 -7.79 7.88
CA ASN A 45 -18.14 -8.79 7.37
C ASN A 45 -17.85 -9.20 5.92
N VAL A 46 -16.61 -9.00 5.47
CA VAL A 46 -16.16 -9.37 4.12
C VAL A 46 -15.34 -10.65 4.18
N GLU A 47 -15.17 -11.28 3.03
CA GLU A 47 -14.29 -12.44 2.88
C GLU A 47 -12.85 -12.05 3.22
N VAL A 48 -12.20 -12.81 4.11
CA VAL A 48 -10.78 -12.63 4.45
C VAL A 48 -10.05 -13.93 4.24
N VAL A 49 -8.98 -13.89 3.48
CA VAL A 49 -8.16 -15.05 3.13
C VAL A 49 -6.67 -14.74 3.37
N ASP A 50 -5.85 -15.75 3.55
CA ASP A 50 -4.40 -15.64 3.76
C ASP A 50 -3.62 -15.46 2.43
N GLU A 51 -4.23 -15.88 1.30
CA GLU A 51 -3.66 -15.78 -0.04
C GLU A 51 -4.70 -15.29 -1.04
N PRO A 52 -4.34 -14.41 -2.00
CA PRO A 52 -5.29 -13.85 -2.95
C PRO A 52 -5.92 -14.91 -3.88
N SER A 53 -5.24 -16.04 -4.12
CA SER A 53 -5.73 -17.17 -4.92
C SER A 53 -6.95 -17.87 -4.32
N LYS A 54 -7.22 -17.67 -3.02
CA LYS A 54 -8.37 -18.24 -2.33
C LYS A 54 -9.62 -17.34 -2.35
N LEU A 55 -9.52 -16.14 -2.91
CA LEU A 55 -10.67 -15.25 -3.04
C LEU A 55 -11.73 -15.84 -3.96
N SER A 56 -13.00 -15.75 -3.52
CA SER A 56 -14.16 -16.15 -4.34
C SER A 56 -14.32 -15.30 -5.58
N ALA A 57 -13.93 -14.00 -5.51
CA ALA A 57 -13.96 -13.07 -6.63
C ALA A 57 -12.88 -11.99 -6.46
N ALA A 58 -12.27 -11.60 -7.58
CA ALA A 58 -11.27 -10.53 -7.59
C ALA A 58 -11.95 -9.15 -7.38
N PRO A 59 -11.33 -8.25 -6.59
CA PRO A 59 -11.76 -6.86 -6.48
C PRO A 59 -11.33 -6.05 -7.73
N ASP A 60 -11.85 -4.83 -7.87
CA ASP A 60 -11.40 -3.92 -8.93
C ASP A 60 -10.00 -3.36 -8.64
N MET A 61 -9.65 -3.24 -7.36
CA MET A 61 -8.33 -2.78 -6.91
C MET A 61 -7.95 -3.33 -5.54
N PHE A 62 -6.64 -3.47 -5.32
CA PHE A 62 -6.07 -3.70 -4.00
C PHE A 62 -5.42 -2.43 -3.44
N ILE A 63 -5.52 -2.24 -2.11
CA ILE A 63 -4.70 -1.29 -1.36
C ILE A 63 -3.83 -2.11 -0.42
N ASP A 64 -2.52 -2.03 -0.60
CA ASP A 64 -1.55 -2.90 0.04
C ASP A 64 -0.56 -2.11 0.91
N PHE A 65 -0.62 -2.36 2.21
CA PHE A 65 0.34 -1.90 3.22
C PHE A 65 0.84 -3.09 4.06
N SER A 66 1.29 -4.12 3.39
CA SER A 66 1.70 -5.38 4.03
C SER A 66 3.23 -5.54 4.10
N ARG A 67 3.75 -6.59 3.48
CA ARG A 67 5.18 -6.91 3.41
C ARG A 67 5.57 -7.23 1.97
N PRO A 68 6.86 -7.05 1.58
CA PRO A 68 7.33 -7.23 0.21
C PRO A 68 6.91 -8.55 -0.45
N GLU A 69 7.02 -9.67 0.27
CA GLU A 69 6.67 -10.99 -0.26
C GLU A 69 5.17 -11.11 -0.54
N CYS A 70 4.34 -10.58 0.37
CA CYS A 70 2.89 -10.56 0.19
C CYS A 70 2.51 -9.66 -0.99
N SER A 71 3.12 -8.48 -1.07
CA SER A 71 2.89 -7.54 -2.17
C SER A 71 3.19 -8.14 -3.54
N LEU A 72 4.28 -8.90 -3.68
CA LEU A 72 4.60 -9.57 -4.95
C LEU A 72 3.55 -10.61 -5.34
N ASN A 73 3.01 -11.36 -4.37
CA ASN A 73 1.92 -12.30 -4.64
C ASN A 73 0.62 -11.57 -5.06
N ILE A 74 0.33 -10.43 -4.42
CA ILE A 74 -0.80 -9.57 -4.81
C ILE A 74 -0.62 -9.05 -6.24
N LEU A 75 0.57 -8.59 -6.61
CA LEU A 75 0.86 -8.07 -7.95
C LEU A 75 0.71 -9.15 -9.03
N GLU A 76 1.16 -10.37 -8.76
CA GLU A 76 0.95 -11.50 -9.68
C GLU A 76 -0.53 -11.81 -9.86
N TYR A 77 -1.29 -11.92 -8.77
CA TYR A 77 -2.73 -12.12 -8.81
C TYR A 77 -3.45 -10.97 -9.53
N ALA A 78 -3.09 -9.73 -9.21
CA ALA A 78 -3.68 -8.53 -9.80
C ALA A 78 -3.45 -8.49 -11.33
N LYS A 79 -2.28 -8.89 -11.81
CA LYS A 79 -1.99 -9.02 -13.23
C LYS A 79 -2.90 -10.04 -13.92
N GLN A 80 -3.10 -11.21 -13.29
CA GLN A 80 -3.95 -12.28 -13.84
C GLN A 80 -5.42 -11.87 -13.92
N HIS A 81 -5.88 -11.04 -12.98
CA HIS A 81 -7.28 -10.61 -12.85
C HIS A 81 -7.54 -9.17 -13.29
N ASN A 82 -6.53 -8.48 -13.84
CA ASN A 82 -6.61 -7.09 -14.29
C ASN A 82 -7.06 -6.11 -13.17
N CYS A 83 -6.61 -6.35 -11.93
CA CYS A 83 -6.86 -5.47 -10.80
C CYS A 83 -5.86 -4.30 -10.78
N LYS A 84 -6.29 -3.13 -10.32
CA LYS A 84 -5.39 -2.01 -10.01
C LYS A 84 -4.74 -2.22 -8.65
N VAL A 85 -3.57 -1.60 -8.39
CA VAL A 85 -2.91 -1.72 -7.09
C VAL A 85 -2.42 -0.36 -6.60
N ILE A 86 -2.78 -0.01 -5.36
CA ILE A 86 -2.12 1.05 -4.59
C ILE A 86 -1.16 0.33 -3.64
N LEU A 87 0.15 0.58 -3.80
CA LEU A 87 1.22 -0.11 -3.10
C LEU A 87 1.94 0.86 -2.16
N GLY A 88 1.68 0.72 -0.88
CA GLY A 88 2.30 1.49 0.21
C GLY A 88 3.28 0.67 1.06
N THR A 89 3.50 -0.59 0.71
CA THR A 89 4.50 -1.45 1.35
C THR A 89 5.90 -0.90 1.09
N THR A 90 6.72 -0.91 2.12
CA THR A 90 8.13 -0.47 2.10
C THR A 90 9.08 -1.65 2.26
N GLY A 91 10.38 -1.43 2.15
CA GLY A 91 11.40 -2.46 2.37
C GLY A 91 11.68 -3.38 1.16
N PHE A 92 11.25 -3.02 -0.04
CA PHE A 92 11.60 -3.77 -1.25
C PHE A 92 13.09 -3.63 -1.60
N ASP A 93 13.72 -4.74 -1.92
CA ASP A 93 15.05 -4.76 -2.53
C ASP A 93 15.01 -4.34 -4.02
N TYR A 94 16.20 -4.25 -4.65
CA TYR A 94 16.30 -3.82 -6.05
C TYR A 94 15.61 -4.79 -7.01
N VAL A 95 15.72 -6.09 -6.79
CA VAL A 95 15.10 -7.11 -7.64
C VAL A 95 13.59 -7.05 -7.55
N GLN A 96 13.07 -6.86 -6.34
CA GLN A 96 11.64 -6.71 -6.09
C GLN A 96 11.08 -5.43 -6.73
N ARG A 97 11.82 -4.31 -6.66
CA ARG A 97 11.45 -3.04 -7.33
C ARG A 97 11.40 -3.19 -8.85
N ASP A 98 12.33 -3.92 -9.45
CA ASP A 98 12.31 -4.17 -10.88
C ASP A 98 11.11 -5.05 -11.28
N LYS A 99 10.73 -6.04 -10.47
CA LYS A 99 9.48 -6.78 -10.66
C LYS A 99 8.24 -5.88 -10.61
N ILE A 100 8.17 -4.93 -9.66
CA ILE A 100 7.06 -3.97 -9.60
C ILE A 100 6.97 -3.16 -10.91
N LYS A 101 8.11 -2.71 -11.46
CA LYS A 101 8.15 -2.01 -12.76
C LYS A 101 7.65 -2.92 -13.91
N GLU A 102 7.97 -4.21 -13.89
CA GLU A 102 7.46 -5.14 -14.91
C GLU A 102 5.93 -5.32 -14.80
N TYR A 103 5.40 -5.45 -13.57
CA TYR A 103 3.94 -5.52 -13.37
C TYR A 103 3.25 -4.23 -13.82
N SER A 104 3.84 -3.06 -13.60
CA SER A 104 3.25 -1.77 -13.98
C SER A 104 3.09 -1.58 -15.50
N LYS A 105 3.73 -2.39 -16.32
CA LYS A 105 3.50 -2.44 -17.78
C LYS A 105 2.17 -3.11 -18.15
N ASN A 106 1.59 -3.88 -17.23
CA ASN A 106 0.39 -4.68 -17.50
C ASN A 106 -0.85 -4.16 -16.74
N ILE A 107 -0.66 -3.64 -15.51
CA ILE A 107 -1.74 -3.16 -14.65
C ILE A 107 -1.40 -1.79 -14.08
N PRO A 108 -2.40 -0.94 -13.80
CA PRO A 108 -2.18 0.34 -13.11
C PRO A 108 -1.67 0.12 -11.68
N ILE A 109 -0.51 0.68 -11.37
CA ILE A 109 0.09 0.64 -10.03
C ILE A 109 0.43 2.06 -9.59
N VAL A 110 -0.04 2.44 -8.40
CA VAL A 110 0.45 3.63 -7.69
C VAL A 110 1.34 3.14 -6.57
N PHE A 111 2.65 3.37 -6.72
CA PHE A 111 3.64 2.95 -5.73
C PHE A 111 4.30 4.16 -5.10
N ALA A 112 4.22 4.28 -3.78
CA ALA A 112 4.89 5.34 -3.01
C ALA A 112 5.32 4.83 -1.64
N ALA A 113 6.48 5.27 -1.18
CA ALA A 113 6.98 4.98 0.17
C ALA A 113 6.21 5.75 1.26
N ASN A 114 5.54 6.84 0.89
CA ASN A 114 4.75 7.65 1.81
C ASN A 114 3.56 8.30 1.09
N PHE A 115 2.37 8.14 1.64
CA PHE A 115 1.11 8.71 1.15
C PHE A 115 0.64 9.93 1.97
N SER A 116 1.40 10.37 2.99
CA SER A 116 1.08 11.57 3.74
C SER A 116 1.19 12.81 2.87
N VAL A 117 0.13 13.62 2.81
CA VAL A 117 0.12 14.89 2.10
C VAL A 117 1.20 15.82 2.66
N GLY A 118 1.31 15.92 3.99
CA GLY A 118 2.31 16.77 4.64
C GLY A 118 3.74 16.40 4.29
N VAL A 119 4.09 15.12 4.30
CA VAL A 119 5.42 14.64 3.91
C VAL A 119 5.70 14.92 2.44
N ASN A 120 4.74 14.70 1.55
CA ASN A 120 4.93 14.97 0.13
C ASN A 120 5.07 16.49 -0.18
N VAL A 121 4.35 17.34 0.55
CA VAL A 121 4.55 18.80 0.49
C VAL A 121 5.96 19.17 0.96
N LEU A 122 6.41 18.63 2.10
CA LEU A 122 7.76 18.86 2.63
C LEU A 122 8.82 18.44 1.61
N LEU A 123 8.72 17.25 1.03
CA LEU A 123 9.66 16.77 0.02
C LEU A 123 9.75 17.70 -1.20
N ASN A 124 8.62 18.25 -1.64
CA ASN A 124 8.59 19.23 -2.74
C ASN A 124 9.27 20.54 -2.35
N LEU A 125 9.07 21.02 -1.12
CA LEU A 125 9.73 22.23 -0.62
C LEU A 125 11.24 22.03 -0.49
N VAL A 126 11.68 20.92 0.10
CA VAL A 126 13.11 20.56 0.21
C VAL A 126 13.76 20.49 -1.16
N LYS A 127 13.13 19.85 -2.14
CA LYS A 127 13.64 19.79 -3.51
C LYS A 127 13.82 21.18 -4.13
N LYS A 128 12.83 22.07 -4.00
CA LYS A 128 12.89 23.43 -4.51
C LYS A 128 13.99 24.25 -3.82
N THR A 129 14.09 24.14 -2.49
CA THR A 129 15.12 24.84 -1.71
C THR A 129 16.52 24.38 -2.12
N ALA A 130 16.76 23.08 -2.22
CA ALA A 130 18.03 22.53 -2.66
C ALA A 130 18.43 22.98 -4.07
N GLN A 131 17.47 23.13 -4.99
CA GLN A 131 17.73 23.64 -6.33
C GLN A 131 18.16 25.12 -6.33
N ILE A 132 17.58 25.94 -5.45
CA ILE A 132 17.92 27.38 -5.33
C ILE A 132 19.26 27.55 -4.61
N MET A 133 19.54 26.71 -3.62
CA MET A 133 20.75 26.75 -2.78
C MET A 133 21.73 25.67 -3.22
N ALA A 134 22.06 25.61 -4.51
CA ALA A 134 22.85 24.53 -5.09
C ALA A 134 24.27 24.39 -4.51
N ASP A 135 24.83 25.49 -3.98
CA ASP A 135 26.18 25.52 -3.38
C ASP A 135 26.18 25.29 -1.85
N ALA A 136 25.02 25.03 -1.25
CA ALA A 136 24.92 24.79 0.18
C ALA A 136 25.16 23.31 0.52
N ASP A 137 25.82 23.07 1.64
CA ASP A 137 25.88 21.73 2.23
C ASP A 137 24.48 21.35 2.76
N ILE A 138 24.02 20.17 2.40
CA ILE A 138 22.68 19.68 2.76
C ILE A 138 22.81 18.44 3.61
N GLU A 139 22.25 18.49 4.82
CA GLU A 139 22.13 17.34 5.70
C GLU A 139 20.64 17.05 5.95
N ILE A 140 20.30 15.76 6.00
CA ILE A 140 18.97 15.29 6.32
C ILE A 140 19.05 14.44 7.58
N VAL A 141 18.35 14.86 8.64
CA VAL A 141 18.19 14.09 9.87
C VAL A 141 16.74 13.66 9.96
N GLU A 142 16.50 12.35 10.08
CA GLU A 142 15.20 11.80 10.34
C GLU A 142 15.19 11.04 11.67
N ALA A 143 14.08 11.02 12.35
CA ALA A 143 13.91 10.29 13.60
C ALA A 143 12.55 9.62 13.62
N HIS A 144 12.54 8.34 13.94
CA HIS A 144 11.34 7.54 14.10
C HIS A 144 11.27 6.89 15.47
N HIS A 145 10.08 6.49 15.86
CA HIS A 145 9.89 5.72 17.08
C HIS A 145 10.57 4.35 16.99
N ARG A 146 10.98 3.78 18.14
CA ARG A 146 11.73 2.50 18.23
C ARG A 146 11.06 1.26 17.58
N TYR A 147 9.79 1.35 17.22
CA TYR A 147 9.03 0.25 16.63
C TYR A 147 8.94 0.33 15.10
N LYS A 148 9.62 1.30 14.46
CA LYS A 148 9.70 1.35 13.01
C LYS A 148 10.71 0.29 12.53
N VAL A 149 10.28 -0.57 11.62
CA VAL A 149 11.07 -1.75 11.18
C VAL A 149 12.04 -1.40 10.05
N ASP A 150 11.74 -0.36 9.31
CA ASP A 150 12.42 0.06 8.07
C ASP A 150 13.07 1.46 8.16
N SER A 151 13.47 1.85 9.38
CA SER A 151 14.20 3.10 9.63
C SER A 151 15.71 2.88 9.62
#